data_4f97572224cfcabda38ab566ab27c0dd
#
_entry.id   4f97572224cfcabda38ab566ab27c0dd
#
_cell.length_a   1.000
_cell.length_b   1.000
_cell.length_c   1.000
_cell.angle_alpha   90.00
_cell.angle_beta   90.00
_cell.angle_gamma   90.00
#
_symmetry.space_group_name_H-M   'P 1'
#
loop_
_entity.id
_entity.type
_entity.pdbx_description
1 polymer ?
#
loop_
_entity_poly.entity_id
_entity_poly.type
_entity_poly.pdbx_seq_one_letter_code
_entity_poly.pdbx_strand_id
1 'polypeptide(L)'
;QLFAENLCTASEDIPLSVKSSDTGSDSVSENSSAAGNPLGFEPESVHAVGLFDVNNAETDCAYNIHKKIYPASTTKILTALVALENGNLSDTVTVADEADSGKFAADEQTCGIKAGDQLTLEDLLNGLLLYSGNDNAVAIADHIAGSTEKFAEMMNAEAKKLMATNSHFVNP
;
A
#
# COMPACT_ATOMS: atom_id res chain seq x y z
N GLN A 1 4.31 15.69 6.08
CA GLN A 1 3.03 15.43 6.78
C GLN A 1 1.89 14.96 5.85
N LEU A 2 2.01 15.13 4.52
CA LEU A 2 0.97 14.75 3.56
C LEU A 2 0.75 13.23 3.41
N PHE A 3 1.75 12.39 3.68
CA PHE A 3 1.71 10.95 3.41
C PHE A 3 1.43 10.05 4.64
N ALA A 4 1.15 10.63 5.81
CA ALA A 4 0.89 9.88 7.03
C ALA A 4 -0.60 9.55 7.28
N GLU A 5 -1.52 9.96 6.39
CA GLU A 5 -2.96 9.96 6.72
C GLU A 5 -3.78 8.84 6.05
N ASN A 6 -3.15 7.98 5.25
CA ASN A 6 -3.85 6.81 4.70
C ASN A 6 -4.14 5.80 5.81
N LEU A 7 -5.39 5.39 5.90
CA LEU A 7 -5.90 4.65 7.05
C LEU A 7 -6.57 3.35 6.62
N CYS A 8 -6.02 2.23 7.08
CA CYS A 8 -6.68 0.94 7.01
C CYS A 8 -7.31 0.61 8.35
N THR A 9 -8.62 0.39 8.41
CA THR A 9 -9.34 0.14 9.66
C THR A 9 -9.87 -1.27 9.73
N ALA A 10 -9.58 -1.97 10.83
CA ALA A 10 -10.39 -3.08 11.27
C ALA A 10 -10.49 -3.11 12.80
N SER A 11 -11.54 -3.66 13.32
CA SER A 11 -11.81 -3.79 14.75
C SER A 11 -11.16 -5.07 15.27
N GLU A 12 -10.57 -4.94 16.46
CA GLU A 12 -10.09 -5.99 17.37
C GLU A 12 -8.77 -6.68 17.00
N ASP A 13 -7.92 -6.84 18.02
CA ASP A 13 -6.68 -7.61 17.96
C ASP A 13 -7.03 -9.08 17.68
N ILE A 14 -6.63 -9.58 16.51
CA ILE A 14 -6.76 -11.00 16.18
C ILE A 14 -5.51 -11.70 16.66
N PRO A 15 -5.62 -12.72 17.53
CA PRO A 15 -4.49 -13.51 17.96
C PRO A 15 -3.84 -14.24 16.78
N LEU A 16 -2.55 -14.53 16.92
CA LEU A 16 -1.80 -15.31 15.93
C LEU A 16 -2.50 -16.63 15.66
N SER A 17 -2.97 -16.85 14.44
CA SER A 17 -3.49 -18.12 13.98
C SER A 17 -2.53 -18.75 12.96
N VAL A 18 -2.20 -20.03 13.17
CA VAL A 18 -1.34 -20.82 12.28
C VAL A 18 -2.08 -22.11 11.97
N LYS A 19 -2.17 -22.49 10.71
CA LYS A 19 -2.60 -23.83 10.34
C LYS A 19 -1.58 -24.86 10.82
N SER A 20 -1.98 -25.75 11.71
CA SER A 20 -1.20 -26.95 11.99
C SER A 20 -1.50 -27.98 10.88
N SER A 21 -0.47 -28.57 10.31
CA SER A 21 -0.55 -29.64 9.33
C SER A 21 -0.94 -30.99 10.00
N ASP A 22 -2.02 -31.01 10.78
CA ASP A 22 -2.49 -32.24 11.37
C ASP A 22 -3.99 -32.44 11.12
N THR A 23 -4.28 -33.60 10.54
CA THR A 23 -5.62 -34.04 10.16
C THR A 23 -6.43 -34.41 11.42
N GLY A 24 -7.48 -33.63 11.70
CA GLY A 24 -8.57 -34.13 12.53
C GLY A 24 -9.07 -33.21 13.63
N SER A 25 -10.32 -32.82 13.45
CA SER A 25 -11.30 -32.32 14.42
C SER A 25 -11.17 -30.91 14.99
N ASP A 26 -12.25 -30.18 14.73
CA ASP A 26 -12.61 -28.91 15.31
C ASP A 26 -12.46 -28.85 16.84
N SER A 27 -11.62 -27.96 17.31
CA SER A 27 -11.82 -27.25 18.57
C SER A 27 -10.90 -26.04 18.61
N VAL A 28 -11.48 -24.83 18.53
CA VAL A 28 -10.80 -23.56 18.82
C VAL A 28 -10.42 -23.55 20.29
N SER A 29 -9.16 -23.73 20.63
CA SER A 29 -8.66 -23.51 21.97
C SER A 29 -7.91 -22.19 22.04
N GLU A 30 -8.48 -21.26 22.77
CA GLU A 30 -7.81 -20.06 23.26
C GLU A 30 -6.71 -20.51 24.24
N ASN A 31 -5.50 -20.58 23.81
CA ASN A 31 -4.27 -20.35 24.57
C ASN A 31 -3.05 -20.85 23.79
N SER A 32 -2.28 -20.00 23.16
CA SER A 32 -1.01 -20.46 22.60
C SER A 32 0.12 -19.48 22.84
N SER A 33 0.69 -19.57 24.03
CA SER A 33 2.14 -19.41 24.15
C SER A 33 2.78 -20.65 23.52
N ALA A 34 3.60 -20.48 22.48
CA ALA A 34 4.60 -21.42 21.97
C ALA A 34 4.26 -22.44 20.88
N ALA A 35 3.10 -22.47 20.27
CA ALA A 35 2.89 -23.33 19.10
C ALA A 35 2.80 -22.51 17.81
N GLY A 36 3.98 -22.19 17.22
CA GLY A 36 4.06 -21.90 15.82
C GLY A 36 3.97 -20.42 15.41
N ASN A 37 5.05 -19.69 15.65
CA ASN A 37 5.38 -18.54 14.82
C ASN A 37 6.30 -19.05 13.68
N PRO A 38 5.77 -19.59 12.57
CA PRO A 38 6.56 -20.24 11.52
C PRO A 38 7.44 -19.24 10.78
N LEU A 39 7.15 -17.94 10.91
CA LEU A 39 7.91 -16.85 10.30
C LEU A 39 8.98 -16.28 11.22
N GLY A 40 9.01 -16.70 12.50
CA GLY A 40 10.05 -16.32 13.45
C GLY A 40 10.09 -14.83 13.80
N PHE A 41 8.99 -14.08 13.66
CA PHE A 41 8.95 -12.67 14.02
C PHE A 41 8.62 -12.48 15.50
N GLU A 42 9.12 -11.40 16.09
CA GLU A 42 8.72 -10.98 17.45
C GLU A 42 7.48 -10.10 17.34
N PRO A 43 6.34 -10.48 17.98
CA PRO A 43 5.08 -9.73 17.87
C PRO A 43 5.20 -8.24 18.19
N GLU A 44 6.09 -7.85 19.11
CA GLU A 44 6.34 -6.46 19.48
C GLU A 44 7.08 -5.66 18.39
N SER A 45 7.73 -6.37 17.46
CA SER A 45 8.52 -5.73 16.39
C SER A 45 7.69 -5.40 15.15
N VAL A 46 6.44 -5.88 15.07
CA VAL A 46 5.59 -5.73 13.89
C VAL A 46 4.18 -5.26 14.26
N HIS A 47 3.53 -4.50 13.38
CA HIS A 47 2.16 -4.06 13.60
C HIS A 47 1.14 -5.12 13.16
N ALA A 48 1.41 -5.80 12.06
CA ALA A 48 0.60 -6.88 11.52
C ALA A 48 1.46 -7.78 10.62
N VAL A 49 1.09 -9.05 10.49
CA VAL A 49 1.74 -10.01 9.57
C VAL A 49 0.66 -10.85 8.91
N GLY A 50 0.79 -11.08 7.60
CA GLY A 50 -0.04 -12.02 6.85
C GLY A 50 0.80 -12.80 5.85
N LEU A 51 0.59 -14.11 5.78
CA LEU A 51 1.08 -14.98 4.73
C LEU A 51 -0.12 -15.70 4.12
N PHE A 52 -0.27 -15.59 2.82
CA PHE A 52 -1.42 -16.09 2.10
C PHE A 52 -0.98 -16.99 0.94
N ASP A 53 -1.55 -18.20 0.85
CA ASP A 53 -1.47 -19.02 -0.35
C ASP A 53 -2.54 -18.56 -1.34
N VAL A 54 -2.10 -17.82 -2.37
CA VAL A 54 -3.00 -17.25 -3.38
C VAL A 54 -3.65 -18.34 -4.26
N ASN A 55 -2.93 -19.46 -4.50
CA ASN A 55 -3.43 -20.52 -5.37
C ASN A 55 -4.56 -21.31 -4.72
N ASN A 56 -4.45 -21.56 -3.40
CA ASN A 56 -5.43 -22.30 -2.64
C ASN A 56 -6.44 -21.39 -1.92
N ALA A 57 -6.28 -20.06 -2.01
CA ALA A 57 -7.06 -19.07 -1.27
C ALA A 57 -7.06 -19.33 0.25
N GLU A 58 -5.89 -19.68 0.79
CA GLU A 58 -5.70 -20.02 2.19
C GLU A 58 -4.82 -19.00 2.92
N THR A 59 -5.05 -18.86 4.21
CA THR A 59 -4.19 -18.04 5.09
C THR A 59 -3.28 -18.96 5.89
N ASP A 60 -1.99 -18.92 5.59
CA ASP A 60 -0.99 -19.76 6.28
C ASP A 60 -0.58 -19.18 7.62
N CYS A 61 -0.50 -17.85 7.71
CA CYS A 61 -0.20 -17.14 8.94
C CYS A 61 -0.92 -15.81 8.98
N ALA A 62 -1.46 -15.44 10.13
CA ALA A 62 -2.13 -14.17 10.34
C ALA A 62 -1.87 -13.65 11.76
N TYR A 63 -1.42 -12.39 11.86
CA TYR A 63 -1.30 -11.66 13.10
C TYR A 63 -1.77 -10.22 12.87
N ASN A 64 -2.76 -9.77 13.61
CA ASN A 64 -3.33 -8.43 13.50
C ASN A 64 -3.70 -7.99 12.07
N ILE A 65 -4.04 -8.92 11.17
CA ILE A 65 -4.29 -8.63 9.75
C ILE A 65 -5.49 -7.70 9.51
N HIS A 66 -6.32 -7.50 10.53
CA HIS A 66 -7.43 -6.55 10.52
C HIS A 66 -7.17 -5.29 11.37
N LYS A 67 -5.99 -5.17 11.96
CA LYS A 67 -5.62 -3.99 12.75
C LYS A 67 -5.51 -2.77 11.84
N LYS A 68 -5.98 -1.65 12.36
CA LYS A 68 -5.78 -0.35 11.70
C LYS A 68 -4.32 0.03 11.71
N ILE A 69 -3.72 0.19 10.54
CA ILE A 69 -2.33 0.58 10.37
C ILE A 69 -2.22 1.69 9.33
N TYR A 70 -1.14 2.46 9.41
CA TYR A 70 -0.72 3.37 8.35
C TYR A 70 0.22 2.60 7.42
N PRO A 71 -0.16 2.38 6.14
CA PRO A 71 0.62 1.53 5.23
C PRO A 71 1.92 2.19 4.77
N ALA A 72 2.10 3.48 5.02
CA ALA A 72 3.25 4.25 4.52
C ALA A 72 3.45 4.02 3.01
N SER A 73 4.68 3.83 2.57
CA SER A 73 5.00 3.68 1.14
C SER A 73 4.46 2.39 0.49
N THR A 74 3.89 1.44 1.23
CA THR A 74 3.17 0.33 0.60
C THR A 74 1.90 0.80 -0.12
N THR A 75 1.38 1.98 0.19
CA THR A 75 0.34 2.70 -0.56
C THR A 75 0.67 2.78 -2.06
N LYS A 76 1.94 2.96 -2.42
CA LYS A 76 2.41 3.12 -3.80
C LYS A 76 2.13 1.92 -4.71
N ILE A 77 1.89 0.75 -4.13
CA ILE A 77 1.43 -0.43 -4.88
C ILE A 77 0.04 -0.17 -5.48
N LEU A 78 -0.88 0.40 -4.69
CA LEU A 78 -2.21 0.75 -5.17
C LEU A 78 -2.15 1.95 -6.13
N THR A 79 -1.29 2.92 -5.87
CA THR A 79 -1.04 4.05 -6.78
C THR A 79 -0.60 3.56 -8.16
N ALA A 80 0.36 2.63 -8.20
CA ALA A 80 0.83 2.02 -9.45
C ALA A 80 -0.28 1.24 -10.15
N LEU A 81 -1.07 0.46 -9.43
CA LEU A 81 -2.19 -0.29 -10.01
C LEU A 81 -3.20 0.64 -10.69
N VAL A 82 -3.65 1.69 -9.98
CA VAL A 82 -4.59 2.67 -10.53
C VAL A 82 -4.00 3.38 -11.75
N ALA A 83 -2.71 3.73 -11.72
CA ALA A 83 -2.05 4.34 -12.86
C ALA A 83 -1.98 3.42 -14.07
N LEU A 84 -1.66 2.13 -13.88
CA LEU A 84 -1.60 1.13 -14.95
C LEU A 84 -2.98 0.83 -15.57
N GLU A 85 -4.05 0.94 -14.79
CA GLU A 85 -5.41 0.72 -15.29
C GLU A 85 -5.97 1.93 -16.08
N ASN A 86 -5.43 3.14 -15.87
CA ASN A 86 -6.02 4.37 -16.39
C ASN A 86 -5.09 5.18 -17.31
N GLY A 87 -3.82 4.82 -17.45
CA GLY A 87 -2.84 5.49 -18.32
C GLY A 87 -2.10 4.52 -19.24
N ASN A 88 -1.32 5.08 -20.15
CA ASN A 88 -0.41 4.30 -21.00
C ASN A 88 1.03 4.55 -20.58
N LEU A 89 1.84 3.51 -20.49
CA LEU A 89 3.24 3.62 -20.07
C LEU A 89 4.06 4.60 -20.94
N SER A 90 3.69 4.74 -22.20
CA SER A 90 4.34 5.65 -23.16
C SER A 90 3.81 7.10 -23.13
N ASP A 91 2.83 7.40 -22.29
CA ASP A 91 2.33 8.77 -22.17
C ASP A 91 3.44 9.70 -21.71
N THR A 92 3.58 10.85 -22.37
CA THR A 92 4.50 11.90 -21.93
C THR A 92 3.81 12.75 -20.88
N VAL A 93 4.31 12.69 -19.68
CA VAL A 93 3.84 13.48 -18.53
C VAL A 93 4.72 14.71 -18.39
N THR A 94 4.10 15.88 -18.40
CA THR A 94 4.77 17.13 -18.01
C THR A 94 4.57 17.32 -16.52
N VAL A 95 5.67 17.35 -15.75
CA VAL A 95 5.64 17.49 -14.29
C VAL A 95 5.04 18.84 -13.92
N ALA A 96 3.93 18.84 -13.20
CA ALA A 96 3.26 20.02 -12.70
C ALA A 96 4.03 20.64 -11.52
N ASP A 97 3.70 21.89 -11.19
CA ASP A 97 4.35 22.63 -10.12
C ASP A 97 4.20 21.93 -8.75
N GLU A 98 3.06 21.30 -8.50
CA GLU A 98 2.78 20.55 -7.26
C GLU A 98 3.69 19.32 -7.07
N ALA A 99 4.19 18.75 -8.16
CA ALA A 99 5.09 17.61 -8.15
C ALA A 99 6.57 17.99 -8.13
N ASP A 100 6.92 19.30 -8.14
CA ASP A 100 8.31 19.72 -8.02
C ASP A 100 8.92 19.23 -6.70
N SER A 101 10.01 18.47 -6.78
CA SER A 101 10.69 17.90 -5.60
C SER A 101 11.13 18.94 -4.57
N GLY A 102 11.29 20.20 -4.97
CA GLY A 102 11.61 21.30 -4.06
C GLY A 102 10.47 21.71 -3.12
N LYS A 103 9.25 21.21 -3.34
CA LYS A 103 8.08 21.49 -2.50
C LYS A 103 7.88 20.49 -1.39
N PHE A 104 8.58 19.38 -1.43
CA PHE A 104 8.53 18.33 -0.41
C PHE A 104 9.46 18.66 0.76
N ALA A 105 9.13 18.17 1.95
CA ALA A 105 9.99 18.33 3.11
C ALA A 105 11.31 17.54 2.94
N ALA A 106 12.36 17.97 3.65
CA ALA A 106 13.71 17.41 3.48
C ALA A 106 13.82 15.94 3.87
N ASP A 107 12.89 15.42 4.67
CA ASP A 107 12.79 14.03 5.10
C ASP A 107 11.83 13.20 4.22
N GLU A 108 11.18 13.81 3.24
CA GLU A 108 10.35 13.09 2.28
C GLU A 108 11.19 12.53 1.13
N GLN A 109 10.87 11.28 0.77
CA GLN A 109 11.54 10.61 -0.33
C GLN A 109 11.10 11.17 -1.68
N THR A 110 12.03 11.69 -2.46
CA THR A 110 11.77 12.21 -3.82
C THR A 110 12.83 11.73 -4.80
N CYS A 111 12.47 11.61 -6.08
CA CYS A 111 13.40 11.31 -7.17
C CYS A 111 14.11 12.55 -7.71
N GLY A 112 13.72 13.74 -7.26
CA GLY A 112 14.33 15.01 -7.68
C GLY A 112 13.77 15.58 -8.97
N ILE A 113 12.58 15.14 -9.43
CA ILE A 113 11.94 15.71 -10.62
C ILE A 113 11.53 17.18 -10.40
N LYS A 114 11.48 17.95 -11.48
CA LYS A 114 11.22 19.38 -11.44
C LYS A 114 10.02 19.78 -12.30
N ALA A 115 9.34 20.82 -11.88
CA ALA A 115 8.27 21.41 -12.69
C ALA A 115 8.75 21.69 -14.13
N GLY A 116 7.99 21.20 -15.10
CA GLY A 116 8.30 21.32 -16.52
C GLY A 116 9.14 20.18 -17.10
N ASP A 117 9.68 19.27 -16.28
CA ASP A 117 10.31 18.04 -16.77
C ASP A 117 9.30 17.22 -17.58
N GLN A 118 9.78 16.54 -18.60
CA GLN A 118 8.99 15.62 -19.41
C GLN A 118 9.52 14.19 -19.24
N LEU A 119 8.70 13.33 -18.68
CA LEU A 119 9.00 11.94 -18.37
C LEU A 119 7.90 11.05 -18.92
N THR A 120 8.20 9.79 -19.20
CA THR A 120 7.14 8.83 -19.51
C THR A 120 6.42 8.38 -18.24
N LEU A 121 5.17 7.93 -18.37
CA LEU A 121 4.47 7.31 -17.24
C LEU A 121 5.26 6.11 -16.69
N GLU A 122 5.95 5.36 -17.58
CA GLU A 122 6.84 4.28 -17.18
C GLU A 122 8.00 4.76 -16.31
N ASP A 123 8.67 5.87 -16.68
CA ASP A 123 9.75 6.45 -15.88
C ASP A 123 9.26 6.87 -14.49
N LEU A 124 8.08 7.50 -14.43
CA LEU A 124 7.46 7.90 -13.16
C LEU A 124 7.10 6.69 -12.30
N LEU A 125 6.55 5.62 -12.88
CA LEU A 125 6.25 4.38 -12.17
C LEU A 125 7.52 3.69 -11.65
N ASN A 126 8.60 3.72 -12.42
CA ASN A 126 9.89 3.21 -11.97
C ASN A 126 10.42 4.01 -10.77
N GLY A 127 10.37 5.34 -10.81
CA GLY A 127 10.73 6.19 -9.67
C GLY A 127 9.83 5.96 -8.45
N LEU A 128 8.54 5.79 -8.68
CA LEU A 128 7.55 5.48 -7.64
C LEU A 128 7.88 4.17 -6.91
N LEU A 129 8.11 3.07 -7.65
CA LEU A 129 8.23 1.73 -7.08
C LEU A 129 9.65 1.40 -6.62
N LEU A 130 10.67 1.85 -7.34
CA LEU A 130 12.07 1.50 -7.02
C LEU A 130 12.69 2.45 -5.99
N TYR A 131 12.31 3.72 -6.02
CA TYR A 131 12.85 4.75 -5.13
C TYR A 131 11.83 5.29 -4.12
N SER A 132 10.56 4.92 -4.26
CA SER A 132 9.48 5.42 -3.41
C SER A 132 9.25 6.94 -3.53
N GLY A 133 9.45 7.51 -4.73
CA GLY A 133 9.36 8.95 -4.98
C GLY A 133 7.96 9.50 -4.74
N ASN A 134 7.83 10.42 -3.79
CA ASN A 134 6.57 11.11 -3.51
C ASN A 134 6.24 12.13 -4.61
N ASP A 135 7.26 12.78 -5.17
CA ASP A 135 7.15 13.63 -6.33
C ASP A 135 6.61 12.88 -7.56
N ASN A 136 7.08 11.65 -7.78
CA ASN A 136 6.56 10.77 -8.82
C ASN A 136 5.08 10.41 -8.57
N ALA A 137 4.70 10.13 -7.33
CA ALA A 137 3.31 9.82 -6.98
C ALA A 137 2.37 10.99 -7.32
N VAL A 138 2.76 12.22 -6.96
CA VAL A 138 1.99 13.43 -7.28
C VAL A 138 1.92 13.66 -8.79
N ALA A 139 3.04 13.52 -9.52
CA ALA A 139 3.05 13.68 -10.98
C ALA A 139 2.13 12.68 -11.69
N ILE A 140 2.13 11.42 -11.24
CA ILE A 140 1.22 10.38 -11.75
C ILE A 140 -0.24 10.75 -11.46
N ALA A 141 -0.54 11.17 -10.25
CA ALA A 141 -1.90 11.52 -9.85
C ALA A 141 -2.44 12.72 -10.64
N ASP A 142 -1.62 13.73 -10.85
CA ASP A 142 -1.98 14.89 -11.64
C ASP A 142 -2.24 14.51 -13.10
N HIS A 143 -1.37 13.71 -13.70
CA HIS A 143 -1.53 13.24 -15.08
C HIS A 143 -2.81 12.42 -15.28
N ILE A 144 -3.10 11.48 -14.38
CA ILE A 144 -4.22 10.53 -14.53
C ILE A 144 -5.56 11.18 -14.17
N ALA A 145 -5.61 11.95 -13.08
CA ALA A 145 -6.85 12.44 -12.49
C ALA A 145 -6.98 13.98 -12.47
N GLY A 146 -5.90 14.69 -12.73
CA GLY A 146 -5.84 16.16 -12.69
C GLY A 146 -5.71 16.72 -11.27
N SER A 147 -5.67 15.89 -10.22
CA SER A 147 -5.26 16.26 -8.86
C SER A 147 -5.07 15.04 -7.97
N THR A 148 -4.33 15.22 -6.87
CA THR A 148 -4.11 14.16 -5.86
C THR A 148 -5.41 13.72 -5.17
N GLU A 149 -6.35 14.64 -4.93
CA GLU A 149 -7.62 14.34 -4.30
C GLU A 149 -8.50 13.44 -5.19
N LYS A 150 -8.61 13.77 -6.47
CA LYS A 150 -9.37 12.94 -7.43
C LYS A 150 -8.70 11.58 -7.63
N PHE A 151 -7.38 11.54 -7.62
CA PHE A 151 -6.67 10.28 -7.68
C PHE A 151 -6.92 9.42 -6.44
N ALA A 152 -6.95 10.02 -5.24
CA ALA A 152 -7.34 9.32 -4.01
C ALA A 152 -8.77 8.76 -4.07
N GLU A 153 -9.71 9.46 -4.72
CA GLU A 153 -11.05 8.92 -4.99
C GLU A 153 -10.98 7.66 -5.88
N MET A 154 -10.13 7.66 -6.92
CA MET A 154 -9.91 6.49 -7.76
C MET A 154 -9.28 5.34 -6.96
N MET A 155 -8.29 5.61 -6.11
CA MET A 155 -7.68 4.61 -5.21
C MET A 155 -8.72 3.99 -4.27
N ASN A 156 -9.60 4.81 -3.68
CA ASN A 156 -10.67 4.32 -2.81
C ASN A 156 -11.71 3.48 -3.57
N ALA A 157 -12.00 3.84 -4.83
CA ALA A 157 -12.88 3.04 -5.69
C ALA A 157 -12.23 1.68 -6.01
N GLU A 158 -10.93 1.68 -6.32
CA GLU A 158 -10.18 0.47 -6.62
C GLU A 158 -10.04 -0.44 -5.38
N ALA A 159 -9.74 0.14 -4.21
CA ALA A 159 -9.71 -0.60 -2.96
C ALA A 159 -11.04 -1.35 -2.69
N LYS A 160 -12.18 -0.72 -2.99
CA LYS A 160 -13.50 -1.38 -2.87
C LYS A 160 -13.67 -2.53 -3.86
N LYS A 161 -13.23 -2.40 -5.12
CA LYS A 161 -13.25 -3.49 -6.11
C LYS A 161 -12.40 -4.67 -5.64
N LEU A 162 -11.26 -4.39 -5.02
CA LEU A 162 -10.35 -5.38 -4.45
C LEU A 162 -10.83 -5.93 -3.09
N MET A 163 -12.03 -5.62 -2.67
CA MET A 163 -12.62 -6.03 -1.38
C MET A 163 -11.88 -5.51 -0.14
N ALA A 164 -10.98 -4.54 -0.29
CA ALA A 164 -10.32 -3.84 0.81
C ALA A 164 -11.25 -2.74 1.40
N THR A 165 -12.43 -3.15 1.85
CA THR A 165 -13.55 -2.26 2.21
C THR A 165 -13.31 -1.40 3.45
N ASN A 166 -12.30 -1.73 4.25
CA ASN A 166 -11.91 -0.99 5.46
C ASN A 166 -10.67 -0.10 5.24
N SER A 167 -10.24 0.06 3.98
CA SER A 167 -9.13 0.92 3.60
C SER A 167 -9.64 2.29 3.16
N HIS A 168 -8.90 3.34 3.49
CA HIS A 168 -9.18 4.71 3.06
C HIS A 168 -7.89 5.44 2.72
N PHE A 169 -7.83 6.02 1.54
CA PHE A 169 -6.69 6.74 0.99
C PHE A 169 -7.07 8.20 0.77
N VAL A 170 -6.17 9.12 1.12
CA VAL A 170 -6.34 10.57 0.96
C VAL A 170 -5.30 11.17 0.00
N ASN A 171 -4.29 10.39 -0.37
CA ASN A 171 -3.21 10.77 -1.29
C ASN A 171 -2.60 9.53 -1.98
N PRO A 172 -1.86 9.72 -3.07
CA PRO A 172 -1.22 8.62 -3.80
C PRO A 172 0.00 8.04 -3.12
#